data_71f2ab989abe8e7b547f6c58f09171c5
#
_entry.id   71f2ab989abe8e7b547f6c58f09171c5
#
_cell.length_a   1.000
_cell.length_b   1.000
_cell.length_c   1.000
_cell.angle_alpha   90.00
_cell.angle_beta   90.00
_cell.angle_gamma   90.00
#
_symmetry.space_group_name_H-M   'P 1'
#
loop_
_entity.id
_entity.type
_entity.pdbx_description
1 polymer ?
#
loop_
_entity_poly.entity_id
_entity_poly.type
_entity_poly.pdbx_seq_one_letter_code
_entity_poly.pdbx_strand_id
1 'polypeptide(L)'
;MDSDLLARALGVFAPLNPTHLYVHFVQVFLEVANADGPVTFRELEDALGLTNSAVSRTVMALGQTNRRRDPGYDLLKVDADPAEGRRFIVTLTAKGRALKRQLDKLN
;
A
#
# COMPACT_ATOMS: atom_id res chain seq x y z
N MET A 1 0.45 -16.02 -13.59
CA MET A 1 1.79 -15.68 -13.05
C MET A 1 2.43 -16.95 -12.55
N ASP A 2 3.67 -17.21 -12.90
CA ASP A 2 4.38 -18.35 -12.36
C ASP A 2 5.00 -18.02 -10.99
N SER A 3 5.41 -19.06 -10.27
CA SER A 3 5.94 -18.88 -8.92
C SER A 3 7.31 -18.20 -8.91
N ASP A 4 8.09 -18.33 -9.97
CA ASP A 4 9.38 -17.65 -10.07
C ASP A 4 9.18 -16.13 -10.21
N LEU A 5 8.24 -15.70 -11.03
CA LEU A 5 7.91 -14.28 -11.17
C LEU A 5 7.39 -13.71 -9.84
N LEU A 6 6.53 -14.46 -9.15
CA LEU A 6 6.03 -14.03 -7.84
C LEU A 6 7.17 -13.91 -6.82
N ALA A 7 8.10 -14.86 -6.81
CA ALA A 7 9.26 -14.80 -5.91
C ALA A 7 10.09 -13.54 -6.17
N ARG A 8 10.34 -13.22 -7.44
CA ARG A 8 11.09 -12.01 -7.82
C ARG A 8 10.34 -10.74 -7.43
N ALA A 9 9.01 -10.74 -7.62
CA ALA A 9 8.18 -9.60 -7.23
C ALA A 9 8.24 -9.36 -5.72
N LEU A 10 8.12 -10.41 -4.91
CA LEU A 10 8.25 -10.30 -3.46
C LEU A 10 9.64 -9.84 -3.04
N GLY A 11 10.67 -10.23 -3.78
CA GLY A 11 12.04 -9.79 -3.54
C GLY A 11 12.24 -8.29 -3.68
N VAL A 12 11.41 -7.61 -4.46
CA VAL A 12 11.44 -6.15 -4.59
C VAL A 12 11.15 -5.46 -3.26
N PHE A 13 10.42 -6.13 -2.36
CA PHE A 13 10.11 -5.60 -1.04
C PHE A 13 11.23 -5.83 0.00
N ALA A 14 12.24 -6.64 -0.31
CA ALA A 14 13.30 -6.98 0.63
C ALA A 14 14.07 -5.76 1.18
N PRO A 15 14.39 -4.71 0.37
CA PRO A 15 15.08 -3.53 0.89
C PRO A 15 14.30 -2.74 1.94
N LEU A 16 13.02 -3.03 2.12
CA LEU A 16 12.20 -2.38 3.14
C LEU A 16 12.42 -2.96 4.54
N ASN A 17 13.26 -3.97 4.68
CA ASN A 17 13.48 -4.71 5.93
C ASN A 17 12.14 -5.22 6.51
N PRO A 18 11.41 -6.08 5.76
CA PRO A 18 10.04 -6.42 6.12
C PRO A 18 9.97 -7.45 7.24
N THR A 19 10.28 -7.04 8.47
CA THR A 19 10.17 -7.92 9.65
C THR A 19 8.74 -8.42 9.82
N HIS A 20 7.75 -7.56 9.53
CA HIS A 20 6.34 -7.88 9.67
C HIS A 20 5.56 -7.36 8.46
N LEU A 21 5.93 -7.81 7.27
CA LEU A 21 5.20 -7.45 6.06
C LEU A 21 4.19 -8.55 5.76
N TYR A 22 2.96 -8.34 6.16
CA TYR A 22 1.88 -9.31 5.94
C TYR A 22 1.41 -9.28 4.49
N VAL A 23 0.83 -10.39 4.03
CA VAL A 23 0.33 -10.49 2.64
C VAL A 23 -0.67 -9.37 2.33
N HIS A 24 -1.57 -9.05 3.26
CA HIS A 24 -2.55 -8.00 3.00
C HIS A 24 -1.92 -6.60 2.89
N PHE A 25 -0.72 -6.38 3.45
CA PHE A 25 0.02 -5.14 3.23
C PHE A 25 0.40 -4.99 1.76
N VAL A 26 0.92 -6.08 1.18
CA VAL A 26 1.27 -6.10 -0.24
C VAL A 26 0.02 -5.91 -1.10
N GLN A 27 -1.08 -6.56 -0.75
CA GLN A 27 -2.34 -6.44 -1.47
C GLN A 27 -2.88 -5.00 -1.45
N VAL A 28 -2.85 -4.34 -0.30
CA VAL A 28 -3.29 -2.94 -0.20
C VAL A 28 -2.40 -2.03 -1.04
N PHE A 29 -1.08 -2.22 -0.96
CA PHE A 29 -0.14 -1.45 -1.78
C PHE A 29 -0.47 -1.61 -3.27
N LEU A 30 -0.69 -2.83 -3.73
CA LEU A 30 -0.96 -3.10 -5.15
C LEU A 30 -2.29 -2.53 -5.61
N GLU A 31 -3.34 -2.55 -4.76
CA GLU A 31 -4.62 -1.93 -5.10
C GLU A 31 -4.45 -0.42 -5.32
N VAL A 32 -3.69 0.24 -4.45
CA VAL A 32 -3.43 1.68 -4.61
C VAL A 32 -2.54 1.92 -5.83
N ALA A 33 -1.51 1.09 -6.01
CA ALA A 33 -0.56 1.25 -7.12
C ALA A 33 -1.21 1.05 -8.49
N ASN A 34 -2.18 0.16 -8.58
CA ASN A 34 -2.84 -0.17 -9.85
C ASN A 34 -4.10 0.65 -10.12
N ALA A 35 -4.51 1.50 -9.19
CA ALA A 35 -5.67 2.35 -9.38
C ALA A 35 -5.36 3.52 -10.31
N ASP A 36 -6.36 4.00 -11.03
CA ASP A 36 -6.22 5.13 -11.95
C ASP A 36 -6.16 6.49 -11.22
N GLY A 37 -6.46 6.50 -9.94
CA GLY A 37 -6.45 7.71 -9.13
C GLY A 37 -6.49 7.37 -7.64
N PRO A 38 -6.77 8.35 -6.78
CA PRO A 38 -6.85 8.10 -5.34
C PRO A 38 -7.86 7.02 -5.00
N VAL A 39 -7.59 6.25 -3.96
CA VAL A 39 -8.42 5.14 -3.51
C VAL A 39 -8.95 5.46 -2.11
N THR A 40 -10.23 5.20 -1.86
CA THR A 40 -10.83 5.39 -0.53
C THR A 40 -10.63 4.13 0.33
N PHE A 41 -10.74 4.29 1.64
CA PHE A 41 -10.72 3.14 2.57
C PHE A 41 -11.83 2.15 2.23
N ARG A 42 -13.01 2.65 1.88
CA ARG A 42 -14.15 1.79 1.52
C ARG A 42 -13.85 0.95 0.28
N GLU A 43 -13.19 1.54 -0.71
CA GLU A 43 -12.80 0.79 -1.90
C GLU A 43 -11.81 -0.32 -1.57
N LEU A 44 -10.87 -0.07 -0.65
CA LEU A 44 -9.93 -1.10 -0.21
C LEU A 44 -10.64 -2.21 0.57
N GLU A 45 -11.58 -1.85 1.44
CA GLU A 45 -12.39 -2.84 2.16
C GLU A 45 -13.13 -3.76 1.19
N ASP A 46 -13.80 -3.16 0.21
CA ASP A 46 -14.62 -3.91 -0.75
C ASP A 46 -13.77 -4.76 -1.68
N ALA A 47 -12.64 -4.24 -2.15
CA ALA A 47 -11.78 -4.96 -3.09
C ALA A 47 -11.08 -6.17 -2.45
N LEU A 48 -10.71 -6.05 -1.18
CA LEU A 48 -9.87 -7.06 -0.52
C LEU A 48 -10.60 -7.85 0.56
N GLY A 49 -11.87 -7.54 0.82
CA GLY A 49 -12.62 -8.23 1.88
C GLY A 49 -12.08 -7.94 3.26
N LEU A 50 -11.53 -6.76 3.49
CA LEU A 50 -10.96 -6.36 4.78
C LEU A 50 -11.93 -5.50 5.56
N THR A 51 -11.79 -5.52 6.90
CA THR A 51 -12.53 -4.60 7.77
C THR A 51 -11.92 -3.21 7.70
N ASN A 52 -12.68 -2.19 8.11
CA ASN A 52 -12.15 -0.83 8.21
C ASN A 52 -10.94 -0.77 9.13
N SER A 53 -10.97 -1.48 10.26
CA SER A 53 -9.83 -1.53 11.19
C SER A 53 -8.58 -2.11 10.55
N ALA A 54 -8.72 -3.16 9.75
CA ALA A 54 -7.59 -3.78 9.05
C ALA A 54 -7.01 -2.85 8.00
N VAL A 55 -7.87 -2.18 7.22
CA VAL A 55 -7.43 -1.18 6.22
C VAL A 55 -6.70 -0.04 6.90
N SER A 56 -7.28 0.51 7.96
CA SER A 56 -6.69 1.64 8.69
C SER A 56 -5.30 1.30 9.22
N ARG A 57 -5.15 0.15 9.88
CA ARG A 57 -3.85 -0.28 10.41
C ARG A 57 -2.83 -0.52 9.30
N THR A 58 -3.26 -1.12 8.20
CA THR A 58 -2.38 -1.41 7.07
C THR A 58 -1.91 -0.12 6.40
N VAL A 59 -2.82 0.80 6.15
CA VAL A 59 -2.47 2.10 5.55
C VAL A 59 -1.51 2.87 6.44
N MET A 60 -1.71 2.84 7.76
CA MET A 60 -0.78 3.48 8.70
C MET A 60 0.60 2.82 8.68
N ALA A 61 0.66 1.49 8.65
CA ALA A 61 1.93 0.77 8.60
C ALA A 61 2.70 1.05 7.30
N LEU A 62 1.99 1.20 6.19
CA LEU A 62 2.58 1.50 4.89
C LEU A 62 2.83 3.00 4.69
N GLY A 63 2.38 3.83 5.62
CA GLY A 63 2.57 5.28 5.57
C GLY A 63 3.93 5.71 6.09
N GLN A 64 4.07 7.02 6.35
CA GLN A 64 5.33 7.61 6.78
C GLN A 64 5.68 7.28 8.23
N THR A 65 4.67 7.19 9.11
CA THR A 65 4.86 6.79 10.51
C THR A 65 3.72 5.87 10.93
N ASN A 66 4.03 4.92 11.81
CA ASN A 66 3.01 4.03 12.35
C ASN A 66 2.42 4.59 13.66
N ARG A 67 1.53 3.82 14.32
CA ARG A 67 0.86 4.22 15.58
C ARG A 67 1.82 4.57 16.70
N ARG A 68 3.01 3.95 16.72
CA ARG A 68 4.02 4.15 17.76
C ARG A 68 4.96 5.29 17.42
N ARG A 69 4.68 6.04 16.35
CA ARG A 69 5.53 7.08 15.80
C ARG A 69 6.88 6.56 15.30
N ASP A 70 6.99 5.23 15.11
CA ASP A 70 8.15 4.65 14.45
C ASP A 70 8.05 4.90 12.95
N PRO A 71 9.17 4.92 12.21
CA PRO A 71 9.13 5.04 10.76
C PRO A 71 8.32 3.90 10.15
N GLY A 72 7.35 4.24 9.31
CA GLY A 72 6.63 3.27 8.50
C GLY A 72 7.40 2.96 7.23
N TYR A 73 6.77 2.20 6.33
CA TYR A 73 7.41 1.86 5.05
C TYR A 73 7.45 3.01 4.07
N ASP A 74 6.67 4.08 4.31
CA ASP A 74 6.62 5.29 3.47
C ASP A 74 6.26 5.00 2.01
N LEU A 75 5.30 4.12 1.81
CA LEU A 75 4.82 3.75 0.47
C LEU A 75 3.51 4.45 0.11
N LEU A 76 2.70 4.78 1.11
CA LEU A 76 1.38 5.38 0.95
C LEU A 76 1.28 6.68 1.71
N LYS A 77 0.43 7.58 1.23
CA LYS A 77 0.04 8.77 1.97
C LYS A 77 -1.47 8.89 1.99
N VAL A 78 -2.00 9.48 3.06
CA VAL A 78 -3.42 9.66 3.28
C VAL A 78 -3.70 11.16 3.36
N ASP A 79 -4.70 11.60 2.60
CA ASP A 79 -5.16 12.99 2.60
C ASP A 79 -6.68 13.02 2.74
N ALA A 80 -7.23 14.15 3.19
CA ALA A 80 -8.66 14.35 3.16
C ALA A 80 -9.11 14.48 1.70
N ASP A 81 -10.28 13.90 1.39
CA ASP A 81 -10.85 14.01 0.05
C ASP A 81 -11.34 15.46 -0.17
N PRO A 82 -10.81 16.16 -1.19
CA PRO A 82 -11.24 17.53 -1.45
C PRO A 82 -12.73 17.65 -1.80
N ALA A 83 -13.31 16.60 -2.37
CA ALA A 83 -14.72 16.59 -2.75
C ALA A 83 -15.65 16.27 -1.58
N GLU A 84 -15.14 15.53 -0.59
CA GLU A 84 -15.93 15.10 0.56
C GLU A 84 -15.03 14.98 1.79
N GLY A 85 -14.94 16.07 2.58
CA GLY A 85 -13.96 16.21 3.65
C GLY A 85 -14.03 15.20 4.80
N ARG A 86 -15.10 14.37 4.88
CA ARG A 86 -15.22 13.31 5.89
C ARG A 86 -14.56 12.01 5.46
N ARG A 87 -14.11 11.94 4.21
CA ARG A 87 -13.54 10.74 3.62
C ARG A 87 -12.06 10.96 3.39
N PHE A 88 -11.27 9.91 3.63
CA PHE A 88 -9.84 9.93 3.33
C PHE A 88 -9.56 9.23 2.01
N ILE A 89 -8.56 9.73 1.30
CA ILE A 89 -8.06 9.13 0.08
C ILE A 89 -6.60 8.73 0.26
N VAL A 90 -6.22 7.65 -0.42
CA VAL A 90 -4.89 7.05 -0.32
C VAL A 90 -4.22 7.10 -1.68
N THR A 91 -2.98 7.56 -1.72
CA THR A 91 -2.16 7.61 -2.92
C THR A 91 -0.76 7.09 -2.61
N LEU A 92 0.05 6.86 -3.66
CA LEU A 92 1.44 6.45 -3.48
C LEU A 92 2.31 7.66 -3.15
N THR A 93 3.30 7.43 -2.29
CA THR A 93 4.41 8.36 -2.11
C THR A 93 5.37 8.26 -3.30
N ALA A 94 6.39 9.13 -3.35
CA ALA A 94 7.46 9.00 -4.36
C ALA A 94 8.15 7.63 -4.24
N LYS A 95 8.40 7.18 -3.01
CA LYS A 95 8.99 5.86 -2.75
C LYS A 95 8.06 4.73 -3.22
N GLY A 96 6.76 4.86 -2.97
CA GLY A 96 5.77 3.90 -3.44
C GLY A 96 5.72 3.82 -4.96
N ARG A 97 5.79 4.97 -5.65
CA ARG A 97 5.85 4.99 -7.11
C ARG A 97 7.13 4.34 -7.64
N ALA A 98 8.26 4.56 -6.98
CA ALA A 98 9.51 3.92 -7.35
C ALA A 98 9.42 2.40 -7.22
N LEU A 99 8.82 1.92 -6.14
CA LEU A 99 8.61 0.48 -5.92
C LEU A 99 7.71 -0.10 -7.03
N LYS A 100 6.63 0.59 -7.37
CA LYS A 100 5.75 0.16 -8.46
C LYS A 100 6.51 0.04 -9.77
N ARG A 101 7.38 1.01 -10.09
CA ARG A 101 8.19 0.94 -11.31
C ARG A 101 9.09 -0.28 -11.34
N GLN A 102 9.69 -0.65 -10.21
CA GLN A 102 10.51 -1.86 -10.12
C GLN A 102 9.70 -3.12 -10.39
N LEU A 103 8.48 -3.18 -9.84
CA LEU A 103 7.58 -4.31 -10.07
C LEU A 103 7.18 -4.41 -11.55
N ASP A 104 6.88 -3.28 -12.18
CA ASP A 104 6.45 -3.24 -13.57
C ASP A 104 7.55 -3.68 -14.54
N LYS A 105 8.82 -3.60 -14.13
CA LYS A 105 9.96 -4.00 -14.95
C LYS A 105 10.27 -5.50 -14.91
N LEU A 106 9.55 -6.27 -14.10
CA LEU A 106 9.84 -7.70 -13.93
C LEU A 106 9.33 -8.57 -15.08
N ASN A 107 8.59 -8.05 -16.00
CA ASN A 107 8.09 -8.79 -17.16
C ASN A 107 9.11 -8.86 -18.29
#